data_93a811c511c7ce9960aedc462e38d731
#
_entry.id   93a811c511c7ce9960aedc462e38d731
#
_cell.length_a   1.000
_cell.length_b   1.000
_cell.length_c   1.000
_cell.angle_alpha   90.00
_cell.angle_beta   90.00
_cell.angle_gamma   90.00
#
_symmetry.space_group_name_H-M   'P 1'
#
loop_
_entity.id
_entity.type
_entity.pdbx_description
1 polymer ?
#
loop_
_entity_poly.entity_id
_entity_poly.type
_entity_poly.pdbx_seq_one_letter_code
_entity_poly.pdbx_strand_id
1 'polypeptide(L)'
;ELENASDNICQLAIQGPLALKAMQKLTSENVVDMEYYTFKEIPFAGIDKVIFSTTGYTGSGGCEVYAYNKDAEKLWNAVFEAGAEFGIQPIGLGARDTLRLEAGFCLYGHEIDDDHSPIEAGLGWITKFVPGNDFIMREYHEKLKADKPTRYMKPFEIIDRGIARQGYPIEDAEGNEIG
;
A
#
# COMPACT_ATOMS: atom_id res chain seq x y z
N GLU A 1 -18.86 -15.42 -7.34
CA GLU A 1 -18.25 -15.39 -8.67
C GLU A 1 -17.16 -14.33 -8.68
N LEU A 2 -15.98 -14.63 -9.23
CA LEU A 2 -14.83 -13.74 -9.32
C LEU A 2 -14.57 -13.43 -10.80
N GLU A 3 -14.45 -12.14 -11.14
CA GLU A 3 -14.11 -11.66 -12.48
C GLU A 3 -12.79 -10.88 -12.43
N ASN A 4 -11.86 -11.22 -13.31
CA ASN A 4 -10.65 -10.43 -13.51
C ASN A 4 -10.91 -9.30 -14.52
N ALA A 5 -11.10 -8.09 -14.02
CA ALA A 5 -11.34 -6.89 -14.83
C ALA A 5 -10.08 -6.01 -15.02
N SER A 6 -8.89 -6.50 -14.66
CA SER A 6 -7.64 -5.71 -14.63
C SER A 6 -7.30 -5.03 -15.95
N ASP A 7 -7.56 -5.70 -17.09
CA ASP A 7 -7.27 -5.16 -18.42
C ASP A 7 -8.21 -4.02 -18.85
N ASN A 8 -9.29 -3.78 -18.10
CA ASN A 8 -10.30 -2.77 -18.42
C ASN A 8 -10.28 -1.56 -17.48
N ILE A 9 -9.52 -1.63 -16.39
CA ILE A 9 -9.56 -0.64 -15.31
C ILE A 9 -8.17 -0.04 -15.10
N CYS A 10 -8.10 1.28 -15.06
CA CYS A 10 -6.93 2.03 -14.61
C CYS A 10 -7.07 2.40 -13.14
N GLN A 11 -5.93 2.55 -12.48
CA GLN A 11 -5.83 3.03 -11.10
C GLN A 11 -4.84 4.19 -11.01
N LEU A 12 -5.24 5.25 -10.30
CA LEU A 12 -4.34 6.31 -9.87
C LEU A 12 -4.29 6.34 -8.35
N ALA A 13 -3.08 6.42 -7.79
CA ALA A 13 -2.86 6.64 -6.37
C ALA A 13 -2.44 8.09 -6.15
N ILE A 14 -3.29 8.87 -5.51
CA ILE A 14 -3.05 10.28 -5.17
C ILE A 14 -2.77 10.34 -3.68
N GLN A 15 -1.53 10.56 -3.32
CA GLN A 15 -1.05 10.39 -1.96
C GLN A 15 -0.47 11.66 -1.37
N GLY A 16 -0.56 11.79 -0.05
CA GLY A 16 -0.04 12.93 0.70
C GLY A 16 -1.12 13.64 1.52
N PRO A 17 -0.72 14.49 2.47
CA PRO A 17 -1.63 15.10 3.45
C PRO A 17 -2.66 16.07 2.83
N LEU A 18 -2.42 16.53 1.61
CA LEU A 18 -3.32 17.45 0.90
C LEU A 18 -4.12 16.75 -0.22
N ALA A 19 -3.91 15.45 -0.43
CA ALA A 19 -4.52 14.72 -1.54
C ALA A 19 -6.05 14.76 -1.52
N LEU A 20 -6.69 14.43 -0.41
CA LEU A 20 -8.15 14.46 -0.30
C LEU A 20 -8.72 15.87 -0.52
N LYS A 21 -8.02 16.90 -0.05
CA LYS A 21 -8.39 18.29 -0.25
C LYS A 21 -8.36 18.70 -1.72
N ALA A 22 -7.33 18.26 -2.44
CA ALA A 22 -7.22 18.49 -3.87
C ALA A 22 -8.33 17.74 -4.64
N MET A 23 -8.56 16.48 -4.28
CA MET A 23 -9.56 15.61 -4.94
C MET A 23 -11.00 16.03 -4.66
N GLN A 24 -11.29 16.68 -3.55
CA GLN A 24 -12.61 17.23 -3.26
C GLN A 24 -13.12 18.19 -4.36
N LYS A 25 -12.24 18.80 -5.10
CA LYS A 25 -12.60 19.71 -6.22
C LYS A 25 -13.22 18.98 -7.42
N LEU A 26 -13.05 17.69 -7.51
CA LEU A 26 -13.47 16.86 -8.65
C LEU A 26 -14.79 16.13 -8.43
N THR A 27 -15.42 16.31 -7.26
CA THR A 27 -16.69 15.67 -6.93
C THR A 27 -17.53 16.54 -5.98
N SER A 28 -18.85 16.40 -6.06
CA SER A 28 -19.78 16.97 -5.09
C SER A 28 -19.93 16.11 -3.83
N GLU A 29 -19.47 14.86 -3.87
CA GLU A 29 -19.49 13.98 -2.70
C GLU A 29 -18.43 14.44 -1.68
N ASN A 30 -18.73 14.34 -0.40
CA ASN A 30 -17.75 14.62 0.63
C ASN A 30 -16.72 13.48 0.71
N VAL A 31 -15.51 13.73 0.22
CA VAL A 31 -14.40 12.77 0.24
C VAL A 31 -13.35 13.12 1.28
N VAL A 32 -13.33 14.35 1.78
CA VAL A 32 -12.35 14.80 2.80
C VAL A 32 -12.56 14.11 4.14
N ASP A 33 -13.83 13.87 4.50
CA ASP A 33 -14.20 13.24 5.77
C ASP A 33 -14.48 11.74 5.64
N MET A 34 -14.13 11.12 4.50
CA MET A 34 -14.24 9.66 4.37
C MET A 34 -13.33 8.95 5.35
N GLU A 35 -13.88 7.95 6.01
CA GLU A 35 -13.11 7.08 6.92
C GLU A 35 -12.02 6.32 6.15
N TYR A 36 -10.85 6.20 6.76
CA TYR A 36 -9.74 5.45 6.18
C TYR A 36 -10.09 3.97 6.03
N TYR A 37 -9.64 3.34 4.94
CA TYR A 37 -10.01 1.99 4.52
C TYR A 37 -11.48 1.82 4.11
N THR A 38 -12.13 2.88 3.64
CA THR A 38 -13.45 2.81 3.02
C THR A 38 -13.40 3.19 1.55
N PHE A 39 -14.43 2.82 0.81
CA PHE A 39 -14.59 3.23 -0.58
C PHE A 39 -16.04 3.54 -0.92
N LYS A 40 -16.22 4.32 -1.99
CA LYS A 40 -17.52 4.62 -2.60
C LYS A 40 -17.41 4.58 -4.12
N GLU A 41 -18.49 4.21 -4.79
CA GLU A 41 -18.66 4.49 -6.22
C GLU A 41 -19.36 5.85 -6.36
N ILE A 42 -18.68 6.82 -6.97
CA ILE A 42 -19.14 8.20 -7.05
C ILE A 42 -18.87 8.82 -8.44
N PRO A 43 -19.64 9.85 -8.85
CA PRO A 43 -19.22 10.73 -9.93
C PRO A 43 -17.93 11.50 -9.53
N PHE A 44 -16.93 11.43 -10.39
CA PHE A 44 -15.61 12.04 -10.11
C PHE A 44 -14.95 12.50 -11.41
N ALA A 45 -14.41 13.71 -11.44
CA ALA A 45 -13.76 14.30 -12.62
C ALA A 45 -14.65 14.30 -13.89
N GLY A 46 -15.98 14.41 -13.72
CA GLY A 46 -16.94 14.30 -14.82
C GLY A 46 -17.07 12.91 -15.44
N ILE A 47 -16.68 11.87 -14.69
CA ILE A 47 -16.88 10.44 -14.99
C ILE A 47 -17.95 9.93 -14.03
N ASP A 48 -19.01 9.30 -14.55
CA ASP A 48 -20.19 8.95 -13.74
C ASP A 48 -19.90 7.89 -12.67
N LYS A 49 -18.99 6.96 -12.96
CA LYS A 49 -18.69 5.82 -12.09
C LYS A 49 -17.19 5.68 -11.88
N VAL A 50 -16.75 6.12 -10.74
CA VAL A 50 -15.36 5.96 -10.27
C VAL A 50 -15.41 5.36 -8.88
N ILE A 51 -14.64 4.30 -8.65
CA ILE A 51 -14.41 3.81 -7.30
C ILE A 51 -13.36 4.74 -6.68
N PHE A 52 -13.77 5.47 -5.65
CA PHE A 52 -12.91 6.32 -4.86
C PHE A 52 -12.66 5.65 -3.50
N SER A 53 -11.41 5.35 -3.20
CA SER A 53 -11.02 4.64 -1.98
C SER A 53 -10.04 5.48 -1.16
N THR A 54 -10.28 5.60 0.13
CA THR A 54 -9.37 6.26 1.09
C THR A 54 -8.29 5.29 1.55
N THR A 55 -7.55 4.77 0.61
CA THR A 55 -6.46 3.82 0.78
C THR A 55 -5.17 4.36 0.17
N GLY A 56 -4.06 3.71 0.44
CA GLY A 56 -2.77 4.06 -0.12
C GLY A 56 -1.63 3.21 0.44
N TYR A 57 -0.44 3.46 -0.08
CA TYR A 57 0.75 2.68 0.21
C TYR A 57 1.97 3.57 0.54
N THR A 58 1.72 4.68 1.22
CA THR A 58 2.74 5.69 1.49
C THR A 58 2.83 6.12 2.96
N GLY A 59 1.86 5.72 3.79
CA GLY A 59 1.76 6.19 5.17
C GLY A 59 1.41 7.68 5.32
N SER A 60 1.19 8.40 4.20
CA SER A 60 0.98 9.86 4.21
C SER A 60 -0.47 10.29 4.03
N GLY A 61 -1.40 9.33 4.02
CA GLY A 61 -2.80 9.57 3.67
C GLY A 61 -2.99 9.75 2.16
N GLY A 62 -4.23 9.91 1.74
CA GLY A 62 -4.60 10.07 0.35
C GLY A 62 -5.72 9.14 -0.10
N CYS A 63 -5.79 8.92 -1.39
CA CYS A 63 -6.81 8.06 -2.01
C CYS A 63 -6.24 7.29 -3.20
N GLU A 64 -7.00 6.28 -3.59
CA GLU A 64 -6.85 5.54 -4.84
C GLU A 64 -8.16 5.65 -5.61
N VAL A 65 -8.07 5.94 -6.90
CA VAL A 65 -9.23 6.09 -7.76
C VAL A 65 -9.14 5.11 -8.92
N TYR A 66 -10.25 4.44 -9.20
CA TYR A 66 -10.34 3.40 -10.23
C TYR A 66 -11.42 3.78 -11.22
N ALA A 67 -11.06 3.76 -12.50
CA ALA A 67 -11.98 4.06 -13.61
C ALA A 67 -11.71 3.13 -14.79
N TYR A 68 -12.60 3.12 -15.78
CA TYR A 68 -12.33 2.40 -17.02
C TYR A 68 -11.17 3.04 -17.79
N ASN A 69 -10.37 2.22 -18.46
CA ASN A 69 -9.19 2.67 -19.23
C ASN A 69 -9.48 3.77 -20.25
N LYS A 70 -10.67 3.78 -20.84
CA LYS A 70 -11.11 4.84 -21.76
C LYS A 70 -11.11 6.25 -21.17
N ASP A 71 -11.21 6.33 -19.84
CA ASP A 71 -11.29 7.58 -19.07
C ASP A 71 -9.95 7.92 -18.41
N ALA A 72 -8.89 7.12 -18.58
CA ALA A 72 -7.62 7.25 -17.88
C ALA A 72 -6.94 8.60 -18.12
N GLU A 73 -6.87 9.06 -19.37
CA GLU A 73 -6.25 10.34 -19.71
C GLU A 73 -7.05 11.52 -19.12
N LYS A 74 -8.38 11.47 -19.24
CA LYS A 74 -9.27 12.47 -18.64
C LYS A 74 -9.08 12.56 -17.14
N LEU A 75 -9.05 11.39 -16.47
CA LEU A 75 -8.86 11.31 -15.04
C LEU A 75 -7.49 11.87 -14.61
N TRP A 76 -6.42 11.47 -15.29
CA TRP A 76 -5.07 11.96 -15.05
C TRP A 76 -5.00 13.49 -15.14
N ASN A 77 -5.48 14.06 -16.23
CA ASN A 77 -5.43 15.50 -16.46
C ASN A 77 -6.22 16.26 -15.39
N ALA A 78 -7.44 15.81 -15.06
CA ALA A 78 -8.27 16.42 -14.02
C ALA A 78 -7.60 16.39 -12.64
N VAL A 79 -6.94 15.28 -12.27
CA VAL A 79 -6.20 15.15 -11.01
C VAL A 79 -5.05 16.15 -10.94
N PHE A 80 -4.27 16.30 -12.00
CA PHE A 80 -3.17 17.27 -12.03
C PHE A 80 -3.66 18.71 -12.03
N GLU A 81 -4.73 19.03 -12.73
CA GLU A 81 -5.35 20.36 -12.70
C GLU A 81 -5.85 20.70 -11.29
N ALA A 82 -6.59 19.80 -10.66
CA ALA A 82 -7.11 20.01 -9.31
C ALA A 82 -6.00 20.11 -8.26
N GLY A 83 -4.93 19.33 -8.43
CA GLY A 83 -3.79 19.28 -7.54
C GLY A 83 -2.75 20.38 -7.72
N ALA A 84 -2.82 21.17 -8.80
CA ALA A 84 -1.80 22.16 -9.16
C ALA A 84 -1.50 23.16 -8.03
N GLU A 85 -2.52 23.72 -7.39
CA GLU A 85 -2.37 24.66 -6.28
C GLU A 85 -1.80 24.03 -5.01
N PHE A 86 -1.87 22.70 -4.90
CA PHE A 86 -1.33 21.92 -3.78
C PHE A 86 0.07 21.38 -4.06
N GLY A 87 0.65 21.70 -5.22
CA GLY A 87 1.99 21.27 -5.60
C GLY A 87 2.09 19.80 -5.97
N ILE A 88 1.04 19.21 -6.56
CA ILE A 88 1.05 17.81 -7.01
C ILE A 88 2.21 17.56 -7.98
N GLN A 89 2.86 16.42 -7.82
CA GLN A 89 3.96 15.98 -8.68
C GLN A 89 3.69 14.57 -9.22
N PRO A 90 4.11 14.27 -10.46
CA PRO A 90 4.13 12.90 -10.95
C PRO A 90 5.25 12.13 -10.24
N ILE A 91 4.91 10.96 -9.68
CA ILE A 91 5.82 10.16 -8.86
C ILE A 91 6.04 8.80 -9.51
N GLY A 92 7.29 8.37 -9.58
CA GLY A 92 7.67 7.08 -10.16
C GLY A 92 7.70 5.93 -9.13
N LEU A 93 7.96 4.72 -9.64
CA LEU A 93 8.01 3.49 -8.84
C LEU A 93 9.07 3.51 -7.74
N GLY A 94 10.21 4.19 -7.96
CA GLY A 94 11.24 4.32 -6.93
C GLY A 94 10.76 5.05 -5.68
N ALA A 95 9.97 6.12 -5.85
CA ALA A 95 9.36 6.82 -4.73
C ALA A 95 8.28 5.97 -4.03
N ARG A 96 7.48 5.22 -4.80
CA ARG A 96 6.51 4.27 -4.23
C ARG A 96 7.20 3.27 -3.32
N ASP A 97 8.35 2.72 -3.74
CA ASP A 97 9.10 1.74 -2.96
C ASP A 97 9.71 2.33 -1.69
N THR A 98 10.34 3.50 -1.78
CA THR A 98 10.93 4.16 -0.59
C THR A 98 9.88 4.61 0.42
N LEU A 99 8.76 5.15 -0.04
CA LEU A 99 7.66 5.60 0.83
C LEU A 99 7.00 4.44 1.58
N ARG A 100 6.71 3.32 0.89
CA ARG A 100 6.14 2.14 1.55
C ARG A 100 7.10 1.53 2.56
N LEU A 101 8.40 1.51 2.23
CA LEU A 101 9.45 0.98 3.10
C LEU A 101 9.56 1.80 4.39
N GLU A 102 9.65 3.13 4.28
CA GLU A 102 9.68 4.03 5.43
C GLU A 102 8.42 3.94 6.29
N ALA A 103 7.26 3.66 5.68
CA ALA A 103 6.00 3.42 6.38
C ALA A 103 5.90 2.02 7.02
N GLY A 104 6.87 1.13 6.77
CA GLY A 104 6.87 -0.25 7.25
C GLY A 104 5.87 -1.16 6.54
N PHE A 105 5.48 -0.84 5.30
CA PHE A 105 4.57 -1.66 4.51
C PHE A 105 5.32 -2.73 3.74
N CYS A 106 4.90 -3.98 3.91
CA CYS A 106 5.45 -5.12 3.19
C CYS A 106 5.11 -5.08 1.70
N LEU A 107 6.04 -5.58 0.89
CA LEU A 107 5.85 -5.85 -0.53
C LEU A 107 6.02 -7.34 -0.77
N TYR A 108 5.06 -7.97 -1.47
CA TYR A 108 5.19 -9.37 -1.86
C TYR A 108 6.41 -9.57 -2.78
N GLY A 109 7.18 -10.60 -2.50
CA GLY A 109 8.47 -10.85 -3.16
C GLY A 109 9.67 -10.19 -2.46
N HIS A 110 9.45 -9.47 -1.35
CA HIS A 110 10.48 -8.87 -0.52
C HIS A 110 10.35 -9.30 0.94
N GLU A 111 9.45 -8.66 1.71
CA GLU A 111 9.27 -8.98 3.13
C GLU A 111 8.33 -10.16 3.37
N ILE A 112 7.48 -10.47 2.41
CA ILE A 112 6.56 -11.61 2.40
C ILE A 112 6.59 -12.29 1.03
N ASP A 113 6.58 -13.61 1.02
CA ASP A 113 6.55 -14.46 -0.17
C ASP A 113 6.09 -15.88 0.19
N ASP A 114 6.39 -16.86 -0.64
CA ASP A 114 6.02 -18.27 -0.41
C ASP A 114 6.80 -18.90 0.77
N ASP A 115 7.95 -18.32 1.15
CA ASP A 115 8.85 -18.81 2.21
C ASP A 115 8.79 -17.97 3.49
N HIS A 116 8.21 -16.75 3.42
CA HIS A 116 8.14 -15.79 4.52
C HIS A 116 6.70 -15.51 4.92
N SER A 117 6.35 -15.96 6.11
CA SER A 117 4.98 -15.85 6.62
C SER A 117 4.64 -14.42 7.09
N PRO A 118 3.36 -14.05 7.11
CA PRO A 118 2.93 -12.78 7.70
C PRO A 118 3.26 -12.65 9.19
N ILE A 119 3.43 -13.76 9.91
CA ILE A 119 3.82 -13.74 11.32
C ILE A 119 5.29 -13.29 11.46
N GLU A 120 6.18 -13.82 10.63
CA GLU A 120 7.60 -13.43 10.56
C GLU A 120 7.77 -11.97 10.11
N ALA A 121 6.94 -11.52 9.17
CA ALA A 121 6.92 -10.14 8.66
C ALA A 121 6.25 -9.11 9.59
N GLY A 122 5.91 -9.49 10.83
CA GLY A 122 5.30 -8.57 11.79
C GLY A 122 3.81 -8.29 11.56
N LEU A 123 3.15 -9.01 10.64
CA LEU A 123 1.74 -8.84 10.30
C LEU A 123 0.79 -9.74 11.13
N GLY A 124 1.30 -10.33 12.21
CA GLY A 124 0.50 -11.16 13.11
C GLY A 124 -0.70 -10.45 13.77
N TRP A 125 -0.70 -9.12 13.79
CA TRP A 125 -1.81 -8.30 14.32
C TRP A 125 -3.03 -8.29 13.38
N ILE A 126 -2.83 -8.43 12.07
CA ILE A 126 -3.91 -8.53 11.08
C ILE A 126 -4.30 -9.97 10.77
N THR A 127 -3.45 -10.95 11.11
CA THR A 127 -3.73 -12.37 10.94
C THR A 127 -4.66 -12.83 12.07
N LYS A 128 -5.97 -12.91 11.77
CA LYS A 128 -7.02 -13.08 12.78
C LYS A 128 -7.37 -14.56 13.01
N PHE A 129 -7.01 -15.07 14.18
CA PHE A 129 -7.31 -16.43 14.64
C PHE A 129 -8.59 -16.50 15.50
N VAL A 130 -9.62 -15.75 15.11
CA VAL A 130 -10.90 -15.78 15.82
C VAL A 130 -11.74 -16.98 15.39
N PRO A 131 -12.66 -17.50 16.24
CA PRO A 131 -13.56 -18.57 15.88
C PRO A 131 -14.38 -18.25 14.63
N GLY A 132 -14.52 -19.23 13.73
CA GLY A 132 -15.26 -19.08 12.48
C GLY A 132 -14.52 -18.35 11.35
N ASN A 133 -13.33 -17.86 11.60
CA ASN A 133 -12.47 -17.27 10.56
C ASN A 133 -11.48 -18.32 10.05
N ASP A 134 -11.90 -19.11 9.09
CA ASP A 134 -11.04 -20.12 8.45
C ASP A 134 -10.36 -19.54 7.21
N PHE A 135 -9.07 -19.85 7.02
CA PHE A 135 -8.27 -19.42 5.90
C PHE A 135 -7.14 -20.41 5.61
N ILE A 136 -6.57 -20.34 4.41
CA ILE A 136 -5.49 -21.23 3.96
C ILE A 136 -4.30 -21.13 4.93
N MET A 137 -3.77 -22.30 5.36
CA MET A 137 -2.64 -22.42 6.28
C MET A 137 -2.89 -21.86 7.70
N ARG A 138 -4.14 -21.70 8.12
CA ARG A 138 -4.48 -21.18 9.46
C ARG A 138 -3.74 -21.91 10.57
N GLU A 139 -3.81 -23.23 10.60
CA GLU A 139 -3.19 -24.07 11.66
C GLU A 139 -1.68 -23.87 11.72
N TYR A 140 -1.02 -23.78 10.57
CA TYR A 140 0.42 -23.49 10.47
C TYR A 140 0.77 -22.15 11.09
N HIS A 141 0.06 -21.09 10.71
CA HIS A 141 0.32 -19.75 11.21
C HIS A 141 -0.02 -19.57 12.69
N GLU A 142 -1.07 -20.25 13.17
CA GLU A 142 -1.47 -20.24 14.57
C GLU A 142 -0.40 -20.91 15.43
N LYS A 143 0.12 -22.05 14.99
CA LYS A 143 1.23 -22.75 15.63
C LYS A 143 2.51 -21.90 15.60
N LEU A 144 2.88 -21.35 14.45
CA LEU A 144 4.05 -20.48 14.29
C LEU A 144 4.01 -19.29 15.25
N LYS A 145 2.82 -18.67 15.41
CA LYS A 145 2.61 -17.57 16.35
C LYS A 145 2.77 -18.01 17.81
N ALA A 146 2.28 -19.21 18.16
CA ALA A 146 2.37 -19.74 19.52
C ALA A 146 3.81 -20.14 19.89
N ASP A 147 4.51 -20.81 18.98
CA ASP A 147 5.88 -21.30 19.17
C ASP A 147 6.92 -20.18 19.08
N LYS A 148 6.55 -19.03 18.52
CA LYS A 148 7.37 -17.89 18.09
C LYS A 148 8.29 -18.23 16.93
N PRO A 149 8.31 -17.41 15.87
CA PRO A 149 9.24 -17.57 14.77
C PRO A 149 10.70 -17.48 15.21
N THR A 150 11.57 -18.18 14.51
CA THR A 150 13.04 -18.10 14.73
C THR A 150 13.67 -16.93 13.98
N ARG A 151 12.97 -16.41 12.97
CA ARG A 151 13.38 -15.21 12.18
C ARG A 151 12.26 -14.17 12.20
N TYR A 152 12.66 -12.91 12.18
CA TYR A 152 11.74 -11.78 12.19
C TYR A 152 12.23 -10.68 11.26
N MET A 153 11.33 -10.09 10.51
CA MET A 153 11.61 -8.83 9.82
C MET A 153 11.92 -7.75 10.86
N LYS A 154 13.01 -7.03 10.67
CA LYS A 154 13.42 -5.90 11.50
C LYS A 154 13.75 -4.70 10.62
N PRO A 155 13.17 -3.53 10.88
CA PRO A 155 13.62 -2.30 10.25
C PRO A 155 14.99 -1.90 10.81
N PHE A 156 15.81 -1.33 9.96
CA PHE A 156 17.09 -0.74 10.35
C PHE A 156 17.35 0.56 9.58
N GLU A 157 18.21 1.39 10.11
CA GLU A 157 18.64 2.63 9.50
C GLU A 157 20.13 2.54 9.12
N ILE A 158 20.47 2.95 7.91
CA ILE A 158 21.86 3.05 7.46
C ILE A 158 22.49 4.28 8.08
N ILE A 159 23.48 4.10 8.94
CA ILE A 159 24.18 5.19 9.63
C ILE A 159 25.24 5.82 8.71
N ASP A 160 26.05 4.97 8.08
CA ASP A 160 27.11 5.41 7.16
C ASP A 160 26.58 5.58 5.73
N ARG A 161 27.38 6.23 4.88
CA ARG A 161 27.02 6.39 3.49
C ARG A 161 27.01 5.05 2.77
N GLY A 162 25.83 4.60 2.39
CA GLY A 162 25.63 3.34 1.68
C GLY A 162 24.19 3.14 1.25
N ILE A 163 23.95 2.10 0.47
CA ILE A 163 22.62 1.65 0.07
C ILE A 163 22.57 0.15 0.29
N ALA A 164 21.76 -0.29 1.24
CA ALA A 164 21.47 -1.72 1.38
C ALA A 164 20.62 -2.21 0.20
N ARG A 165 20.89 -3.43 -0.26
CA ARG A 165 20.17 -4.08 -1.34
C ARG A 165 19.68 -5.45 -0.89
N GLN A 166 18.62 -5.92 -1.49
CA GLN A 166 18.12 -7.27 -1.28
C GLN A 166 19.24 -8.30 -1.52
N GLY A 167 19.33 -9.29 -0.63
CA GLY A 167 20.33 -10.35 -0.69
C GLY A 167 21.71 -9.96 -0.15
N TYR A 168 21.87 -8.78 0.44
CA TYR A 168 23.10 -8.46 1.19
C TYR A 168 23.02 -9.11 2.57
N PRO A 169 24.08 -9.80 3.01
CA PRO A 169 24.09 -10.39 4.35
C PRO A 169 24.07 -9.31 5.42
N ILE A 170 23.38 -9.60 6.51
CA ILE A 170 23.43 -8.81 7.74
C ILE A 170 24.32 -9.59 8.73
N GLU A 171 25.37 -8.94 9.21
CA GLU A 171 26.35 -9.53 10.11
C GLU A 171 26.33 -8.82 11.47
N ASP A 172 26.65 -9.56 12.54
CA ASP A 172 26.92 -8.96 13.85
C ASP A 172 28.33 -8.33 13.92
N ALA A 173 28.69 -7.74 15.05
CA ALA A 173 29.99 -7.09 15.25
C ALA A 173 31.18 -8.07 15.20
N GLU A 174 30.94 -9.35 15.39
CA GLU A 174 31.91 -10.45 15.33
C GLU A 174 32.04 -11.04 13.91
N GLY A 175 31.21 -10.60 12.95
CA GLY A 175 31.19 -11.06 11.56
C GLY A 175 30.38 -12.34 11.32
N ASN A 176 29.49 -12.70 12.24
CA ASN A 176 28.57 -13.82 12.02
C ASN A 176 27.34 -13.31 11.24
N GLU A 177 26.92 -14.05 10.24
CA GLU A 177 25.68 -13.77 9.51
C GLU A 177 24.46 -14.01 10.41
N ILE A 178 23.60 -13.00 10.51
CA ILE A 178 22.40 -13.01 11.34
C ILE A 178 21.12 -12.71 10.53
N GLY A 179 21.24 -12.40 9.24
CA GLY A 179 20.13 -12.13 8.33
C GLY A 179 20.56 -11.84 6.90
#